data_4c7b5d073de83c6c2b99c71d010d11ef
#
_entry.id   4c7b5d073de83c6c2b99c71d010d11ef
#
_cell.length_a   1.000
_cell.length_b   1.000
_cell.length_c   1.000
_cell.angle_alpha   90.00
_cell.angle_beta   90.00
_cell.angle_gamma   90.00
#
_symmetry.space_group_name_H-M   'P 1'
#
loop_
_entity.id
_entity.type
_entity.pdbx_description
1 polymer ?
#
loop_
_entity_poly.entity_id
_entity_poly.type
_entity_poly.pdbx_seq_one_letter_code
_entity_poly.pdbx_strand_id
1 'polypeptide(L)'
;VEHAQRGRRVVRLKGGDPYVFGRGGEEVQALQAAGIAFEVVPGITAASGCSAAAGIPLTHRDLAASCVFLPGHLADDNATHDWQALARPGQTRVFYMGLQRLTQIAQQLMAHGLAPETPAAIVYDGTRPSQTVMATQLRHLVARAPGYGPRPGLLIIGETVQLSPDFQANPADA
;
A
#
# COMPACT_ATOMS: atom_id res chain seq x y z
N VAL A 1 -12.56 -26.04 0.64
CA VAL A 1 -12.57 -27.33 -0.10
C VAL A 1 -13.70 -28.21 0.41
N GLU A 2 -13.71 -28.60 1.69
CA GLU A 2 -14.65 -29.57 2.27
C GLU A 2 -16.14 -29.27 1.99
N HIS A 3 -16.56 -28.01 2.16
CA HIS A 3 -17.94 -27.62 1.89
C HIS A 3 -18.31 -27.72 0.41
N ALA A 4 -17.39 -27.35 -0.49
CA ALA A 4 -17.61 -27.44 -1.94
C ALA A 4 -17.70 -28.91 -2.41
N GLN A 5 -16.86 -29.79 -1.88
CA GLN A 5 -16.92 -31.24 -2.16
C GLN A 5 -18.26 -31.88 -1.73
N ARG A 6 -18.94 -31.28 -0.76
CA ARG A 6 -20.30 -31.68 -0.34
C ARG A 6 -21.41 -31.05 -1.21
N GLY A 7 -21.07 -30.48 -2.37
CA GLY A 7 -22.01 -29.86 -3.31
C GLY A 7 -22.57 -28.51 -2.87
N ARG A 8 -21.96 -27.84 -1.88
CA ARG A 8 -22.42 -26.53 -1.40
C ARG A 8 -21.85 -25.42 -2.25
N ARG A 9 -22.64 -24.35 -2.48
CA ARG A 9 -22.11 -23.07 -2.99
C ARG A 9 -21.39 -22.36 -1.85
N VAL A 10 -20.11 -22.13 -2.02
CA VAL A 10 -19.23 -21.50 -1.02
C VAL A 10 -18.79 -20.12 -1.51
N VAL A 11 -18.93 -19.10 -0.68
CA VAL A 11 -18.40 -17.76 -0.93
C VAL A 11 -17.31 -17.48 0.08
N ARG A 12 -16.10 -17.21 -0.43
CA ARG A 12 -14.96 -16.74 0.38
C ARG A 12 -14.87 -15.23 0.29
N LEU A 13 -15.47 -14.53 1.27
CA LEU A 13 -15.45 -13.08 1.31
C LEU A 13 -14.08 -12.58 1.78
N LYS A 14 -13.54 -11.59 1.05
CA LYS A 14 -12.24 -10.95 1.33
C LYS A 14 -12.38 -9.42 1.31
N GLY A 15 -11.52 -8.72 2.04
CA GLY A 15 -11.43 -7.27 1.98
C GLY A 15 -10.50 -6.85 0.84
N GLY A 16 -10.97 -5.94 -0.03
CA GLY A 16 -10.19 -5.47 -1.18
C GLY A 16 -10.17 -6.46 -2.34
N ASP A 17 -9.10 -6.46 -3.12
CA ASP A 17 -8.93 -7.41 -4.22
C ASP A 17 -8.33 -8.73 -3.71
N PRO A 18 -8.89 -9.89 -4.08
CA PRO A 18 -8.41 -11.19 -3.60
C PRO A 18 -6.95 -11.49 -3.95
N TYR A 19 -6.45 -10.96 -5.08
CA TYR A 19 -5.12 -11.24 -5.59
C TYR A 19 -4.05 -10.19 -5.22
N VAL A 20 -4.45 -9.09 -4.58
CA VAL A 20 -3.49 -8.06 -4.12
C VAL A 20 -3.31 -8.17 -2.61
N PHE A 21 -2.25 -8.82 -2.18
CA PHE A 21 -1.93 -9.12 -0.77
C PHE A 21 -3.07 -9.79 0.02
N GLY A 22 -4.01 -10.43 -0.70
CA GLY A 22 -5.18 -11.10 -0.14
C GLY A 22 -5.03 -12.63 -0.03
N ARG A 23 -3.89 -13.20 -0.43
CA ARG A 23 -3.64 -14.64 -0.45
C ARG A 23 -4.64 -15.45 -1.28
N GLY A 24 -5.33 -14.80 -2.24
CA GLY A 24 -6.29 -15.49 -3.12
C GLY A 24 -5.62 -16.52 -4.03
N GLY A 25 -4.34 -16.32 -4.37
CA GLY A 25 -3.58 -17.29 -5.17
C GLY A 25 -3.45 -18.65 -4.49
N GLU A 26 -3.09 -18.68 -3.21
CA GLU A 26 -2.97 -19.92 -2.44
C GLU A 26 -4.33 -20.63 -2.26
N GLU A 27 -5.40 -19.85 -2.06
CA GLU A 27 -6.76 -20.38 -1.97
C GLU A 27 -7.20 -21.03 -3.29
N VAL A 28 -6.90 -20.39 -4.43
CA VAL A 28 -7.17 -20.92 -5.77
C VAL A 28 -6.37 -22.19 -6.06
N GLN A 29 -5.09 -22.22 -5.72
CA GLN A 29 -4.25 -23.41 -5.85
C GLN A 29 -4.84 -24.62 -5.10
N ALA A 30 -5.34 -24.40 -3.88
CA ALA A 30 -5.98 -25.45 -3.11
C ALA A 30 -7.30 -25.96 -3.76
N LEU A 31 -8.10 -25.07 -4.37
CA LEU A 31 -9.31 -25.45 -5.10
C LEU A 31 -8.98 -26.23 -6.38
N GLN A 32 -7.99 -25.77 -7.14
CA GLN A 32 -7.51 -26.44 -8.35
C GLN A 32 -7.01 -27.87 -8.04
N ALA A 33 -6.19 -28.00 -6.99
CA ALA A 33 -5.69 -29.31 -6.56
C ALA A 33 -6.81 -30.27 -6.14
N ALA A 34 -7.93 -29.75 -5.67
CA ALA A 34 -9.12 -30.52 -5.29
C ALA A 34 -10.12 -30.73 -6.44
N GLY A 35 -9.85 -30.24 -7.65
CA GLY A 35 -10.75 -30.34 -8.81
C GLY A 35 -12.06 -29.55 -8.66
N ILE A 36 -12.06 -28.49 -7.83
CA ILE A 36 -13.24 -27.66 -7.56
C ILE A 36 -13.27 -26.48 -8.53
N ALA A 37 -14.39 -26.34 -9.25
CA ALA A 37 -14.64 -25.16 -10.07
C ALA A 37 -14.81 -23.91 -9.18
N PHE A 38 -14.23 -22.80 -9.59
CA PHE A 38 -14.29 -21.54 -8.86
C PHE A 38 -14.36 -20.36 -9.82
N GLU A 39 -14.77 -19.24 -9.29
CA GLU A 39 -14.76 -17.92 -9.93
C GLU A 39 -14.15 -16.93 -8.96
N VAL A 40 -13.38 -15.97 -9.46
CA VAL A 40 -12.83 -14.87 -8.65
C VAL A 40 -13.47 -13.57 -9.10
N VAL A 41 -14.17 -12.92 -8.19
CA VAL A 41 -14.73 -11.59 -8.40
C VAL A 41 -13.68 -10.57 -7.99
N PRO A 42 -13.22 -9.70 -8.90
CA PRO A 42 -12.24 -8.67 -8.57
C PRO A 42 -12.81 -7.65 -7.57
N GLY A 43 -11.93 -7.06 -6.77
CA GLY A 43 -12.29 -6.03 -5.80
C GLY A 43 -11.42 -4.78 -5.91
N ILE A 44 -11.78 -3.75 -5.17
CA ILE A 44 -11.00 -2.52 -5.08
C ILE A 44 -9.90 -2.74 -4.03
N THR A 45 -8.66 -2.86 -4.48
CA THR A 45 -7.52 -2.96 -3.56
C THR A 45 -7.33 -1.67 -2.76
N ALA A 46 -6.74 -1.76 -1.57
CA ALA A 46 -6.50 -0.61 -0.69
C ALA A 46 -5.72 0.52 -1.39
N ALA A 47 -4.76 0.19 -2.26
CA ALA A 47 -4.05 1.21 -3.04
C ALA A 47 -5.00 2.08 -3.85
N SER A 48 -5.92 1.49 -4.60
CA SER A 48 -6.89 2.24 -5.42
C SER A 48 -7.92 2.98 -4.57
N GLY A 49 -8.47 2.32 -3.55
CA GLY A 49 -9.50 2.93 -2.70
C GLY A 49 -8.98 4.09 -1.86
N CYS A 50 -7.86 3.89 -1.14
CA CYS A 50 -7.28 4.91 -0.27
C CYS A 50 -6.71 6.09 -1.08
N SER A 51 -6.04 5.82 -2.21
CA SER A 51 -5.47 6.89 -3.03
C SER A 51 -6.56 7.80 -3.61
N ALA A 52 -7.62 7.21 -4.14
CA ALA A 52 -8.76 7.97 -4.66
C ALA A 52 -9.43 8.82 -3.56
N ALA A 53 -9.66 8.24 -2.38
CA ALA A 53 -10.27 8.94 -1.25
C ALA A 53 -9.37 10.03 -0.64
N ALA A 54 -8.04 9.93 -0.81
CA ALA A 54 -7.05 10.92 -0.34
C ALA A 54 -6.67 11.95 -1.43
N GLY A 55 -7.24 11.88 -2.63
CA GLY A 55 -6.89 12.77 -3.73
C GLY A 55 -5.46 12.56 -4.26
N ILE A 56 -4.91 11.35 -4.12
CA ILE A 56 -3.55 11.01 -4.55
C ILE A 56 -3.61 10.09 -5.78
N PRO A 57 -3.35 10.55 -6.99
CA PRO A 57 -3.26 9.66 -8.16
C PRO A 57 -2.09 8.69 -8.00
N LEU A 58 -2.30 7.40 -8.32
CA LEU A 58 -1.20 6.42 -8.29
C LEU A 58 -0.25 6.57 -9.47
N THR A 59 -0.73 7.09 -10.59
CA THR A 59 0.05 7.42 -11.77
C THR A 59 -0.32 8.81 -12.27
N HIS A 60 0.62 9.49 -12.89
CA HIS A 60 0.41 10.81 -13.50
C HIS A 60 1.39 10.99 -14.66
N ARG A 61 0.94 11.57 -15.78
CA ARG A 61 1.75 11.69 -17.00
C ARG A 61 3.13 12.29 -16.75
N ASP A 62 3.18 13.35 -15.93
CA ASP A 62 4.40 14.14 -15.73
C ASP A 62 5.13 13.78 -14.42
N LEU A 63 4.49 13.07 -13.48
CA LEU A 63 5.03 12.84 -12.14
C LEU A 63 5.41 11.39 -11.87
N ALA A 64 4.61 10.43 -12.36
CA ALA A 64 4.86 9.02 -12.12
C ALA A 64 4.29 8.14 -13.23
N ALA A 65 5.16 7.57 -14.04
CA ALA A 65 4.79 6.65 -15.12
C ALA A 65 4.52 5.23 -14.62
N SER A 66 4.92 4.91 -13.39
CA SER A 66 4.76 3.58 -12.80
C SER A 66 4.27 3.65 -11.35
N CYS A 67 3.60 2.57 -10.93
CA CYS A 67 3.20 2.37 -9.54
C CYS A 67 3.58 0.95 -9.10
N VAL A 68 4.21 0.82 -7.94
CA VAL A 68 4.62 -0.46 -7.37
C VAL A 68 3.90 -0.69 -6.04
N PHE A 69 3.27 -1.86 -5.92
CA PHE A 69 2.66 -2.32 -4.67
C PHE A 69 3.62 -3.25 -3.93
N LEU A 70 3.84 -2.99 -2.67
CA LEU A 70 4.86 -3.65 -1.86
C LEU A 70 4.27 -4.06 -0.50
N PRO A 71 4.63 -5.23 0.04
CA PRO A 71 4.38 -5.50 1.45
C PRO A 71 5.39 -4.72 2.30
N GLY A 72 4.99 -4.26 3.47
CA GLY A 72 5.90 -3.59 4.40
C GLY A 72 6.96 -4.52 5.02
N HIS A 73 6.67 -5.82 5.02
CA HIS A 73 7.63 -6.88 5.37
C HIS A 73 7.50 -8.02 4.37
N LEU A 74 8.59 -8.70 4.09
CA LEU A 74 8.62 -9.89 3.26
C LEU A 74 8.35 -11.13 4.12
N ALA A 75 7.92 -12.22 3.49
CA ALA A 75 7.62 -13.48 4.19
C ALA A 75 8.86 -14.13 4.82
N ASP A 76 10.04 -13.87 4.24
CA ASP A 76 11.34 -14.27 4.77
C ASP A 76 11.97 -13.04 5.46
N ASP A 77 12.28 -13.15 6.75
CA ASP A 77 12.91 -12.08 7.53
C ASP A 77 14.33 -11.72 7.03
N ASN A 78 14.98 -12.61 6.29
CA ASN A 78 16.27 -12.35 5.64
C ASN A 78 16.15 -11.71 4.25
N ALA A 79 14.96 -11.72 3.65
CA ALA A 79 14.74 -11.09 2.37
C ALA A 79 14.64 -9.57 2.53
N THR A 80 15.11 -8.85 1.53
CA THR A 80 15.01 -7.39 1.46
C THR A 80 14.42 -6.96 0.13
N HIS A 81 13.79 -5.80 0.11
CA HIS A 81 13.38 -5.18 -1.14
C HIS A 81 14.60 -4.72 -1.94
N ASP A 82 14.47 -4.65 -3.26
CA ASP A 82 15.44 -3.96 -4.12
C ASP A 82 15.27 -2.43 -3.93
N TRP A 83 15.88 -1.93 -2.85
CA TRP A 83 15.78 -0.52 -2.48
C TRP A 83 16.34 0.42 -3.55
N GLN A 84 17.35 -0.02 -4.31
CA GLN A 84 17.92 0.75 -5.40
C GLN A 84 16.91 0.93 -6.55
N ALA A 85 16.21 -0.13 -6.92
CA ALA A 85 15.13 -0.04 -7.90
C ALA A 85 13.96 0.81 -7.40
N LEU A 86 13.65 0.71 -6.10
CA LEU A 86 12.58 1.47 -5.47
C LEU A 86 12.92 2.95 -5.27
N ALA A 87 14.17 3.34 -5.21
CA ALA A 87 14.57 4.74 -5.07
C ALA A 87 14.56 5.54 -6.39
N ARG A 88 14.26 4.90 -7.53
CA ARG A 88 14.23 5.58 -8.84
C ARG A 88 13.12 6.64 -8.90
N PRO A 89 13.34 7.81 -9.51
CA PRO A 89 12.30 8.83 -9.71
C PRO A 89 11.19 8.35 -10.67
N GLY A 90 10.10 9.12 -10.75
CA GLY A 90 9.01 8.84 -11.68
C GLY A 90 8.16 7.61 -11.34
N GLN A 91 8.20 7.17 -10.07
CA GLN A 91 7.50 6.00 -9.58
C GLN A 91 6.72 6.32 -8.31
N THR A 92 5.49 5.84 -8.19
CA THR A 92 4.73 5.80 -6.93
C THR A 92 4.91 4.45 -6.26
N ARG A 93 5.22 4.42 -4.96
CA ARG A 93 5.38 3.23 -4.13
C ARG A 93 4.27 3.18 -3.12
N VAL A 94 3.56 2.05 -3.06
CA VAL A 94 2.48 1.85 -2.10
C VAL A 94 2.82 0.66 -1.22
N PHE A 95 3.05 0.91 0.07
CA PHE A 95 3.38 -0.13 1.03
C PHE A 95 2.14 -0.53 1.83
N TYR A 96 1.74 -1.78 1.65
CA TYR A 96 0.74 -2.46 2.47
C TYR A 96 1.39 -2.95 3.75
N MET A 97 0.69 -2.84 4.88
CA MET A 97 1.22 -3.29 6.19
C MET A 97 2.58 -2.62 6.53
N GLY A 98 2.83 -1.43 5.97
CA GLY A 98 4.14 -0.76 6.07
C GLY A 98 4.34 0.05 7.34
N LEU A 99 3.31 0.33 8.14
CA LEU A 99 3.41 1.28 9.25
C LEU A 99 4.40 0.82 10.33
N GLN A 100 4.45 -0.47 10.64
CA GLN A 100 5.40 -1.00 11.63
C GLN A 100 6.86 -0.92 11.17
N ARG A 101 7.09 -0.78 9.88
CA ARG A 101 8.41 -0.65 9.25
C ARG A 101 8.67 0.75 8.67
N LEU A 102 7.82 1.74 8.99
CA LEU A 102 7.86 3.08 8.43
C LEU A 102 9.26 3.71 8.49
N THR A 103 9.89 3.67 9.66
CA THR A 103 11.24 4.21 9.87
C THR A 103 12.26 3.52 8.96
N GLN A 104 12.22 2.19 8.90
CA GLN A 104 13.11 1.40 8.05
C GLN A 104 12.88 1.71 6.57
N ILE A 105 11.62 1.75 6.12
CA ILE A 105 11.26 2.05 4.72
C ILE A 105 11.79 3.42 4.33
N ALA A 106 11.53 4.45 5.13
CA ALA A 106 11.97 5.82 4.84
C ALA A 106 13.51 5.92 4.79
N GLN A 107 14.19 5.33 5.78
CA GLN A 107 15.65 5.32 5.82
C GLN A 107 16.26 4.59 4.62
N GLN A 108 15.76 3.42 4.27
CA GLN A 108 16.28 2.64 3.15
C GLN A 108 16.08 3.35 1.81
N LEU A 109 14.92 3.93 1.58
CA LEU A 109 14.68 4.69 0.34
C LEU A 109 15.64 5.89 0.23
N MET A 110 15.82 6.66 1.29
CA MET A 110 16.76 7.80 1.30
C MET A 110 18.21 7.34 1.16
N ALA A 111 18.62 6.28 1.84
CA ALA A 111 19.99 5.73 1.75
C ALA A 111 20.33 5.23 0.34
N HIS A 112 19.31 4.82 -0.45
CA HIS A 112 19.50 4.39 -1.83
C HIS A 112 19.22 5.49 -2.87
N GLY A 113 19.12 6.75 -2.43
CA GLY A 113 19.12 7.91 -3.33
C GLY A 113 17.76 8.56 -3.60
N LEU A 114 16.68 8.12 -2.95
CA LEU A 114 15.43 8.86 -3.03
C LEU A 114 15.55 10.17 -2.25
N ALA A 115 15.19 11.29 -2.89
CA ALA A 115 15.33 12.60 -2.29
C ALA A 115 14.54 12.71 -0.97
N PRO A 116 15.11 13.27 0.11
CA PRO A 116 14.42 13.47 1.38
C PRO A 116 13.15 14.32 1.27
N GLU A 117 13.09 15.19 0.26
CA GLU A 117 11.96 16.06 -0.07
C GLU A 117 10.83 15.31 -0.79
N THR A 118 11.05 14.07 -1.24
CA THR A 118 10.02 13.29 -1.95
C THR A 118 8.71 13.28 -1.15
N PRO A 119 7.58 13.65 -1.77
CA PRO A 119 6.28 13.62 -1.12
C PRO A 119 5.91 12.21 -0.64
N ALA A 120 5.34 12.14 0.56
CA ALA A 120 4.92 10.89 1.17
C ALA A 120 3.66 11.08 2.02
N ALA A 121 2.78 10.11 2.01
CA ALA A 121 1.54 10.14 2.77
C ALA A 121 1.25 8.83 3.48
N ILE A 122 0.55 8.93 4.63
CA ILE A 122 -0.12 7.82 5.27
C ILE A 122 -1.62 8.10 5.25
N VAL A 123 -2.38 7.18 4.67
CA VAL A 123 -3.84 7.20 4.68
C VAL A 123 -4.31 6.21 5.74
N TYR A 124 -4.77 6.71 6.88
CA TYR A 124 -5.33 5.90 7.97
C TYR A 124 -6.82 5.67 7.75
N ASP A 125 -7.32 4.47 8.05
CA ASP A 125 -8.73 4.08 7.92
C ASP A 125 -9.35 4.45 6.57
N GLY A 126 -8.59 4.33 5.50
CA GLY A 126 -8.97 4.77 4.17
C GLY A 126 -10.37 4.32 3.75
N THR A 127 -11.11 5.23 3.11
CA THR A 127 -12.52 5.05 2.66
C THR A 127 -13.57 4.94 3.77
N ARG A 128 -13.18 5.11 5.03
CA ARG A 128 -14.11 5.13 6.17
C ARG A 128 -14.42 6.56 6.62
N PRO A 129 -15.51 6.80 7.36
CA PRO A 129 -15.77 8.13 7.96
C PRO A 129 -14.66 8.61 8.89
N SER A 130 -13.87 7.70 9.46
CA SER A 130 -12.72 7.97 10.32
C SER A 130 -11.41 8.16 9.54
N GLN A 131 -11.45 8.23 8.20
CA GLN A 131 -10.25 8.45 7.40
C GLN A 131 -9.53 9.72 7.83
N THR A 132 -8.22 9.61 7.96
CA THR A 132 -7.31 10.75 8.09
C THR A 132 -6.14 10.58 7.17
N VAL A 133 -5.69 11.67 6.57
CA VAL A 133 -4.53 11.70 5.68
C VAL A 133 -3.45 12.55 6.32
N MET A 134 -2.25 12.01 6.41
CA MET A 134 -1.05 12.75 6.75
C MET A 134 -0.14 12.75 5.52
N ALA A 135 0.00 13.88 4.88
CA ALA A 135 0.84 14.03 3.69
C ALA A 135 1.93 15.08 3.94
N THR A 136 3.19 14.73 3.69
CA THR A 136 4.36 15.56 3.97
C THR A 136 5.55 15.11 3.11
N GLN A 137 6.76 15.57 3.40
CA GLN A 137 7.98 15.06 2.79
C GLN A 137 8.50 13.82 3.52
N LEU A 138 9.19 12.93 2.79
CA LEU A 138 9.70 11.66 3.31
C LEU A 138 10.54 11.83 4.58
N ARG A 139 11.42 12.86 4.62
CA ARG A 139 12.26 13.17 5.79
C ARG A 139 11.47 13.49 7.07
N HIS A 140 10.24 13.99 6.93
CA HIS A 140 9.39 14.37 8.07
C HIS A 140 8.39 13.30 8.45
N LEU A 141 8.23 12.28 7.59
CA LEU A 141 7.17 11.29 7.71
C LEU A 141 7.19 10.57 9.07
N VAL A 142 8.37 10.12 9.50
CA VAL A 142 8.52 9.36 10.76
C VAL A 142 8.18 10.23 11.97
N ALA A 143 8.68 11.47 11.99
CA ALA A 143 8.48 12.37 13.13
C ALA A 143 7.02 12.85 13.26
N ARG A 144 6.31 12.95 12.13
CA ARG A 144 4.91 13.41 12.09
C ARG A 144 3.89 12.26 12.23
N ALA A 145 4.29 11.03 11.98
CA ALA A 145 3.38 9.89 12.12
C ALA A 145 2.97 9.76 13.60
N PRO A 146 1.68 9.88 13.94
CA PRO A 146 1.22 9.57 15.28
C PRO A 146 1.61 8.12 15.56
N GLY A 147 2.09 7.85 16.78
CA GLY A 147 2.61 6.52 17.17
C GLY A 147 1.69 5.40 16.67
N TYR A 148 2.29 4.34 16.22
CA TYR A 148 1.64 3.21 15.55
C TYR A 148 0.53 2.57 16.38
N GLY A 149 -0.64 3.23 16.43
CA GLY A 149 -1.83 2.67 17.02
C GLY A 149 -2.38 1.50 16.18
N PRO A 150 -3.42 0.81 16.65
CA PRO A 150 -4.00 -0.34 15.95
C PRO A 150 -4.74 0.02 14.65
N ARG A 151 -4.70 1.28 14.23
CA ARG A 151 -5.40 1.76 13.02
C ARG A 151 -4.72 1.23 11.76
N PRO A 152 -5.49 0.65 10.82
CA PRO A 152 -4.94 0.28 9.52
C PRO A 152 -4.53 1.53 8.75
N GLY A 153 -3.39 1.46 8.05
CA GLY A 153 -2.92 2.56 7.23
C GLY A 153 -2.14 2.08 6.02
N LEU A 154 -2.24 2.86 4.97
CA LEU A 154 -1.54 2.66 3.70
C LEU A 154 -0.49 3.76 3.54
N LEU A 155 0.76 3.36 3.26
CA LEU A 155 1.85 4.29 3.01
C LEU A 155 2.02 4.49 1.50
N ILE A 156 2.02 5.74 1.04
CA ILE A 156 2.20 6.12 -0.36
C ILE A 156 3.38 7.09 -0.45
N ILE A 157 4.37 6.79 -1.31
CA ILE A 157 5.58 7.60 -1.48
C ILE A 157 5.81 7.88 -2.97
N GLY A 158 5.92 9.13 -3.34
CA GLY A 158 6.18 9.57 -4.71
C GLY A 158 5.61 10.96 -4.99
N GLU A 159 6.02 11.53 -6.14
CA GLU A 159 5.66 12.90 -6.53
C GLU A 159 4.16 13.15 -6.63
N THR A 160 3.37 12.12 -6.90
CA THR A 160 1.91 12.26 -7.01
C THR A 160 1.24 12.65 -5.69
N VAL A 161 1.90 12.42 -4.55
CA VAL A 161 1.36 12.78 -3.22
C VAL A 161 1.21 14.29 -3.06
N GLN A 162 2.02 15.11 -3.75
CA GLN A 162 1.89 16.57 -3.72
C GLN A 162 0.53 17.08 -4.25
N LEU A 163 -0.20 16.24 -4.98
CA LEU A 163 -1.54 16.58 -5.50
C LEU A 163 -2.64 16.40 -4.45
N SER A 164 -2.34 15.77 -3.32
CA SER A 164 -3.29 15.67 -2.20
C SER A 164 -3.59 17.04 -1.62
N PRO A 165 -4.85 17.36 -1.32
CA PRO A 165 -5.20 18.59 -0.60
C PRO A 165 -4.59 18.65 0.82
N ASP A 166 -4.19 17.52 1.38
CA ASP A 166 -3.60 17.41 2.72
C ASP A 166 -2.06 17.54 2.70
N PHE A 167 -1.42 17.74 1.53
CA PHE A 167 0.03 17.81 1.43
C PHE A 167 0.60 19.09 2.03
N GLN A 168 1.55 18.94 2.95
CA GLN A 168 2.29 20.02 3.59
C GLN A 168 3.79 19.80 3.39
N ALA A 169 4.40 20.62 2.54
CA ALA A 169 5.82 20.51 2.21
C ALA A 169 6.72 20.85 3.40
N ASN A 170 6.34 21.87 4.18
CA ASN A 170 7.09 22.32 5.35
C ASN A 170 6.17 22.36 6.58
N PRO A 171 6.54 21.64 7.67
CA PRO A 171 5.76 21.68 8.91
C PRO A 171 5.70 23.03 9.61
N ALA A 172 6.64 23.94 9.30
CA ALA A 172 6.68 25.29 9.84
C ALA A 172 5.69 26.26 9.15
N ASP A 173 5.09 25.84 8.04
CA ASP A 173 4.13 26.64 7.26
C ASP A 173 2.66 26.31 7.62
N ALA A 174 2.42 25.56 8.72
CA ALA A 174 1.11 25.10 9.18
C ALA A 174 0.65 25.86 10.45
#